data_0f00301a79a82e13ff9861c1c9d2a24c
#
_entry.id   0f00301a79a82e13ff9861c1c9d2a24c
#
_cell.length_a   1.000
_cell.length_b   1.000
_cell.length_c   1.000
_cell.angle_alpha   90.00
_cell.angle_beta   90.00
_cell.angle_gamma   90.00
#
_symmetry.space_group_name_H-M   'P 1'
#
loop_
_entity.id
_entity.type
_entity.pdbx_description
1 polymer ?
#
loop_
_entity_poly.entity_id
_entity_poly.type
_entity_poly.pdbx_seq_one_letter_code
_entity_poly.pdbx_strand_id
1 'polypeptide(L)'
;MRSYSDKHNVQKKPYFSDRFWVAPQIPKEDVAQDDVFAKDIVALQKKFDIVEAYIQRGQMVVYIHAKDNVDVLTFLRDELSYNFLSEHSAVDWLAKSGEFEIFYQMLSTSKRKRLRVKCFIKEKEVLKSVIGVYKSADWAEREMYDMFGVIISGHPYMKRLLMPDDWYDHPLRKTYPLQGDETAQWYEIDKIFGKEYRDIIGPEERDSARVDADDTYRFAHINHEVPFGAPRSLEKTETDYQEEGGDLIVKKLRKKDAKILKERH
;
A
#
# COMPACT_ATOMS: atom_id res chain seq x y z
N MET A 1 0.67 -15.26 23.03
CA MET A 1 -0.07 -14.38 22.09
C MET A 1 -1.19 -13.69 22.86
N ARG A 2 -1.27 -12.37 22.83
CA ARG A 2 -2.43 -11.66 23.37
C ARG A 2 -3.62 -11.90 22.45
N SER A 3 -4.73 -12.35 23.00
CA SER A 3 -5.98 -12.48 22.25
C SER A 3 -6.48 -11.10 21.80
N TYR A 4 -6.94 -11.02 20.58
CA TYR A 4 -7.61 -9.81 20.07
C TYR A 4 -8.86 -9.53 20.92
N SER A 5 -8.95 -8.35 21.47
CA SER A 5 -10.19 -7.83 22.04
C SER A 5 -10.65 -6.68 21.16
N ASP A 6 -11.90 -6.72 20.73
CA ASP A 6 -12.52 -5.66 19.95
C ASP A 6 -12.52 -4.36 20.76
N LYS A 7 -11.77 -3.37 20.28
CA LYS A 7 -11.69 -2.06 20.92
C LYS A 7 -12.69 -1.14 20.24
N HIS A 8 -13.89 -1.11 20.72
CA HIS A 8 -15.04 -0.35 20.17
C HIS A 8 -14.81 1.14 19.92
N ASN A 9 -13.62 1.70 20.21
CA ASN A 9 -13.34 3.10 19.95
C ASN A 9 -11.84 3.39 19.81
N VAL A 10 -11.30 3.03 18.67
CA VAL A 10 -9.87 3.29 18.33
C VAL A 10 -9.56 4.79 18.34
N GLN A 11 -10.53 5.63 18.01
CA GLN A 11 -10.36 7.09 17.97
C GLN A 11 -10.24 7.73 19.35
N LYS A 12 -10.71 7.08 20.41
CA LYS A 12 -10.58 7.58 21.80
C LYS A 12 -9.19 7.37 22.41
N LYS A 13 -8.28 6.67 21.74
CA LYS A 13 -6.90 6.48 22.17
C LYS A 13 -5.93 6.97 21.11
N PRO A 14 -5.74 8.28 20.97
CA PRO A 14 -4.73 8.80 20.05
C PRO A 14 -3.30 8.37 20.43
N TYR A 15 -3.11 7.91 21.67
CA TYR A 15 -1.84 7.38 22.15
C TYR A 15 -2.01 5.91 22.49
N PHE A 16 -1.41 5.06 21.68
CA PHE A 16 -1.26 3.65 22.04
C PHE A 16 -0.33 3.56 23.26
N SER A 17 -0.90 3.47 24.43
CA SER A 17 -0.16 3.13 25.65
C SER A 17 0.42 1.72 25.58
N ASP A 18 -0.10 0.90 24.66
CA ASP A 18 0.31 -0.48 24.45
C ASP A 18 1.27 -0.57 23.25
N ARG A 19 2.58 -0.48 23.53
CA ARG A 19 3.66 -0.68 22.53
C ARG A 19 3.69 -2.12 21.98
N PHE A 20 2.93 -3.03 22.57
CA PHE A 20 2.86 -4.43 22.22
C PHE A 20 1.54 -4.80 21.55
N TRP A 21 0.85 -3.82 20.94
CA TRP A 21 -0.34 -4.12 20.18
C TRP A 21 0.03 -5.06 19.02
N VAL A 22 -0.52 -6.26 19.06
CA VAL A 22 -0.41 -7.23 17.96
C VAL A 22 -1.67 -7.09 17.11
N ALA A 23 -1.47 -6.87 15.81
CA ALA A 23 -2.57 -6.84 14.87
C ALA A 23 -3.40 -8.13 14.98
N PRO A 24 -4.73 -8.03 14.98
CA PRO A 24 -5.58 -9.21 15.06
C PRO A 24 -5.30 -10.12 13.85
N GLN A 25 -5.01 -11.38 14.14
CA GLN A 25 -4.93 -12.39 13.10
C GLN A 25 -6.34 -12.93 12.86
N ILE A 26 -6.81 -12.78 11.63
CA ILE A 26 -8.09 -13.31 11.21
C ILE A 26 -7.90 -14.81 11.03
N PRO A 27 -8.74 -15.66 11.66
CA PRO A 27 -8.61 -17.10 11.54
C PRO A 27 -8.78 -17.55 10.09
N LYS A 28 -8.05 -18.58 9.72
CA LYS A 28 -8.27 -19.33 8.49
C LYS A 28 -9.24 -20.45 8.78
N GLU A 29 -10.22 -20.62 7.93
CA GLU A 29 -11.25 -21.65 8.00
C GLU A 29 -11.04 -22.65 6.88
N ASP A 30 -11.46 -23.90 7.08
CA ASP A 30 -11.35 -24.94 6.05
C ASP A 30 -12.31 -24.64 4.89
N VAL A 31 -11.83 -24.87 3.66
CA VAL A 31 -12.64 -24.71 2.42
C VAL A 31 -13.87 -25.62 2.43
N ALA A 32 -13.81 -26.76 3.13
CA ALA A 32 -14.93 -27.70 3.26
C ALA A 32 -16.16 -27.11 4.00
N GLN A 33 -16.01 -25.98 4.69
CA GLN A 33 -17.14 -25.34 5.38
C GLN A 33 -18.14 -24.68 4.43
N ASP A 34 -17.77 -24.43 3.18
CA ASP A 34 -18.66 -23.85 2.16
C ASP A 34 -18.79 -24.79 0.97
N ASP A 35 -20.00 -25.29 0.73
CA ASP A 35 -20.29 -26.27 -0.34
C ASP A 35 -19.89 -25.80 -1.74
N VAL A 36 -19.92 -24.49 -2.01
CA VAL A 36 -19.57 -23.94 -3.31
C VAL A 36 -18.04 -23.95 -3.46
N PHE A 37 -17.34 -23.46 -2.43
CA PHE A 37 -15.88 -23.44 -2.45
C PHE A 37 -15.27 -24.84 -2.41
N ALA A 38 -15.89 -25.78 -1.69
CA ALA A 38 -15.46 -27.18 -1.67
C ALA A 38 -15.50 -27.81 -3.06
N LYS A 39 -16.56 -27.55 -3.84
CA LYS A 39 -16.66 -28.02 -5.23
C LYS A 39 -15.64 -27.34 -6.14
N ASP A 40 -15.47 -26.05 -6.00
CA ASP A 40 -14.57 -25.26 -6.82
C ASP A 40 -13.10 -25.67 -6.60
N ILE A 41 -12.68 -25.86 -5.34
CA ILE A 41 -11.31 -26.29 -5.03
C ILE A 41 -11.01 -27.71 -5.53
N VAL A 42 -11.96 -28.63 -5.43
CA VAL A 42 -11.80 -29.99 -5.98
C VAL A 42 -11.64 -29.95 -7.52
N ALA A 43 -12.38 -29.08 -8.20
CA ALA A 43 -12.24 -28.90 -9.64
C ALA A 43 -10.88 -28.32 -10.03
N LEU A 44 -10.37 -27.35 -9.25
CA LEU A 44 -9.04 -26.76 -9.43
C LEU A 44 -7.93 -27.79 -9.20
N GLN A 45 -7.97 -28.53 -8.10
CA GLN A 45 -6.95 -29.52 -7.72
C GLN A 45 -6.85 -30.69 -8.71
N LYS A 46 -7.89 -30.97 -9.50
CA LYS A 46 -7.83 -31.97 -10.59
C LYS A 46 -6.94 -31.55 -11.75
N LYS A 47 -6.74 -30.26 -11.96
CA LYS A 47 -6.02 -29.73 -13.13
C LYS A 47 -4.73 -29.01 -12.77
N PHE A 48 -4.65 -28.43 -11.59
CA PHE A 48 -3.56 -27.56 -11.16
C PHE A 48 -3.00 -27.99 -9.80
N ASP A 49 -1.73 -27.74 -9.61
CA ASP A 49 -1.07 -27.90 -8.32
C ASP A 49 -1.36 -26.68 -7.44
N ILE A 50 -2.16 -26.87 -6.40
CA ILE A 50 -2.59 -25.81 -5.48
C ILE A 50 -1.73 -25.89 -4.22
N VAL A 51 -1.00 -24.83 -3.93
CA VAL A 51 -0.08 -24.77 -2.80
C VAL A 51 -0.81 -24.71 -1.47
N GLU A 52 -1.81 -23.84 -1.35
CA GLU A 52 -2.63 -23.66 -0.13
C GLU A 52 -4.02 -23.16 -0.54
N ALA A 53 -5.06 -23.59 0.19
CA ALA A 53 -6.39 -23.03 0.06
C ALA A 53 -7.08 -22.97 1.42
N TYR A 54 -7.78 -21.85 1.70
CA TYR A 54 -8.54 -21.64 2.93
C TYR A 54 -9.63 -20.60 2.71
N ILE A 55 -10.57 -20.51 3.66
CA ILE A 55 -11.55 -19.42 3.72
C ILE A 55 -11.09 -18.40 4.75
N GLN A 56 -11.18 -17.13 4.41
CA GLN A 56 -10.93 -16.01 5.30
C GLN A 56 -11.94 -14.91 5.06
N ARG A 57 -12.66 -14.49 6.09
CA ARG A 57 -13.76 -13.50 5.98
C ARG A 57 -14.81 -13.86 4.94
N GLY A 58 -15.15 -15.16 4.84
CA GLY A 58 -16.15 -15.64 3.88
C GLY A 58 -15.71 -15.60 2.41
N GLN A 59 -14.41 -15.45 2.15
CA GLN A 59 -13.82 -15.49 0.82
C GLN A 59 -12.81 -16.63 0.75
N MET A 60 -12.84 -17.40 -0.32
CA MET A 60 -11.81 -18.39 -0.56
C MET A 60 -10.51 -17.72 -1.00
N VAL A 61 -9.39 -18.14 -0.43
CA VAL A 61 -8.04 -17.75 -0.83
C VAL A 61 -7.31 -18.97 -1.33
N VAL A 62 -6.72 -18.87 -2.51
CA VAL A 62 -5.99 -19.97 -3.16
C VAL A 62 -4.61 -19.50 -3.57
N TYR A 63 -3.57 -20.24 -3.15
CA TYR A 63 -2.19 -20.01 -3.58
C TYR A 63 -1.83 -20.95 -4.72
N ILE A 64 -1.31 -20.39 -5.80
CA ILE A 64 -0.89 -21.09 -7.01
C ILE A 64 0.58 -20.80 -7.33
N HIS A 65 1.15 -21.56 -8.24
CA HIS A 65 2.44 -21.22 -8.83
C HIS A 65 2.30 -20.11 -9.87
N ALA A 66 3.20 -19.14 -9.87
CA ALA A 66 3.15 -17.98 -10.76
C ALA A 66 3.14 -18.35 -12.26
N LYS A 67 3.79 -19.45 -12.63
CA LYS A 67 3.81 -19.95 -14.01
C LYS A 67 2.43 -20.33 -14.56
N ASP A 68 1.50 -20.72 -13.68
CA ASP A 68 0.18 -21.24 -14.02
C ASP A 68 -0.91 -20.16 -13.94
N ASN A 69 -0.55 -18.89 -13.71
CA ASN A 69 -1.48 -17.79 -13.49
C ASN A 69 -2.54 -17.66 -14.59
N VAL A 70 -2.12 -17.66 -15.87
CA VAL A 70 -3.04 -17.51 -17.02
C VAL A 70 -3.99 -18.70 -17.14
N ASP A 71 -3.47 -19.92 -16.99
CA ASP A 71 -4.26 -21.14 -17.17
C ASP A 71 -5.28 -21.30 -16.04
N VAL A 72 -4.88 -21.03 -14.79
CA VAL A 72 -5.78 -21.07 -13.63
C VAL A 72 -6.87 -20.01 -13.76
N LEU A 73 -6.51 -18.78 -14.12
CA LEU A 73 -7.49 -17.69 -14.25
C LEU A 73 -8.46 -17.95 -15.43
N THR A 74 -7.98 -18.52 -16.52
CA THR A 74 -8.83 -18.94 -17.64
C THR A 74 -9.84 -20.00 -17.19
N PHE A 75 -9.37 -21.02 -16.47
CA PHE A 75 -10.23 -22.06 -15.94
C PHE A 75 -11.27 -21.53 -14.95
N LEU A 76 -10.86 -20.62 -14.06
CA LEU A 76 -11.76 -19.97 -13.11
C LEU A 76 -12.87 -19.18 -13.82
N ARG A 77 -12.53 -18.47 -14.91
CA ARG A 77 -13.50 -17.72 -15.71
C ARG A 77 -14.47 -18.64 -16.45
N ASP A 78 -13.94 -19.59 -17.19
CA ASP A 78 -14.70 -20.36 -18.18
C ASP A 78 -15.49 -21.52 -17.53
N GLU A 79 -14.89 -22.25 -16.61
CA GLU A 79 -15.50 -23.44 -16.00
C GLU A 79 -16.16 -23.13 -14.64
N LEU A 80 -15.59 -22.23 -13.86
CA LEU A 80 -16.06 -21.95 -12.50
C LEU A 80 -16.82 -20.62 -12.39
N SER A 81 -17.06 -19.92 -13.50
CA SER A 81 -17.87 -18.70 -13.59
C SER A 81 -17.38 -17.54 -12.71
N TYR A 82 -16.07 -17.46 -12.41
CA TYR A 82 -15.48 -16.27 -11.81
C TYR A 82 -15.19 -15.26 -12.92
N ASN A 83 -16.23 -14.61 -13.39
CA ASN A 83 -16.25 -13.80 -14.61
C ASN A 83 -15.81 -12.33 -14.42
N PHE A 84 -15.60 -11.91 -13.19
CA PHE A 84 -15.21 -10.52 -12.89
C PHE A 84 -13.93 -10.45 -12.07
N LEU A 85 -12.88 -9.85 -12.64
CA LEU A 85 -11.66 -9.48 -11.93
C LEU A 85 -11.85 -8.07 -11.37
N SER A 86 -12.05 -7.95 -10.07
CA SER A 86 -12.33 -6.69 -9.39
C SER A 86 -11.07 -5.94 -9.01
N GLU A 87 -9.98 -6.65 -8.75
CA GLU A 87 -8.70 -6.07 -8.32
C GLU A 87 -7.54 -6.99 -8.70
N HIS A 88 -6.42 -6.39 -9.07
CA HIS A 88 -5.18 -7.10 -9.32
C HIS A 88 -4.01 -6.17 -8.96
N SER A 89 -3.15 -6.62 -8.04
CA SER A 89 -2.01 -5.83 -7.61
C SER A 89 -0.94 -6.70 -6.96
N ALA A 90 0.12 -6.07 -6.45
CA ALA A 90 1.22 -6.71 -5.75
C ALA A 90 1.32 -6.24 -4.30
N VAL A 91 1.91 -7.08 -3.46
CA VAL A 91 2.36 -6.74 -2.11
C VAL A 91 3.85 -6.95 -2.05
N ASP A 92 4.58 -5.95 -1.60
CA ASP A 92 6.03 -6.02 -1.47
C ASP A 92 6.43 -6.74 -0.17
N TRP A 93 7.04 -7.93 -0.34
CA TRP A 93 7.69 -8.71 0.69
C TRP A 93 9.21 -8.82 0.47
N LEU A 94 9.80 -8.00 -0.43
CA LEU A 94 11.22 -8.09 -0.80
C LEU A 94 12.15 -8.06 0.43
N ALA A 95 11.90 -7.15 1.36
CA ALA A 95 12.71 -7.03 2.57
C ALA A 95 12.61 -8.25 3.50
N LYS A 96 11.52 -9.04 3.40
CA LYS A 96 11.24 -10.16 4.29
C LYS A 96 11.55 -11.52 3.66
N SER A 97 11.11 -11.75 2.43
CA SER A 97 11.24 -13.03 1.72
C SER A 97 11.95 -12.92 0.37
N GLY A 98 12.25 -11.71 -0.10
CA GLY A 98 12.83 -11.49 -1.42
C GLY A 98 11.83 -11.66 -2.58
N GLU A 99 10.52 -11.56 -2.30
CA GLU A 99 9.47 -11.86 -3.25
C GLU A 99 8.38 -10.80 -3.25
N PHE A 100 7.63 -10.71 -4.34
CA PHE A 100 6.34 -10.04 -4.41
C PHE A 100 5.22 -11.06 -4.29
N GLU A 101 4.20 -10.76 -3.50
CA GLU A 101 2.94 -11.49 -3.50
C GLU A 101 2.00 -10.81 -4.51
N ILE A 102 1.67 -11.51 -5.58
CA ILE A 102 0.71 -11.05 -6.57
C ILE A 102 -0.66 -11.61 -6.21
N PHE A 103 -1.69 -10.78 -6.25
CA PHE A 103 -3.04 -11.22 -5.97
C PHE A 103 -4.03 -10.80 -7.05
N TYR A 104 -5.01 -11.66 -7.27
CA TYR A 104 -6.14 -11.45 -8.16
C TYR A 104 -7.41 -11.60 -7.34
N GLN A 105 -8.17 -10.53 -7.20
CA GLN A 105 -9.44 -10.54 -6.49
C GLN A 105 -10.57 -10.73 -7.48
N MET A 106 -11.24 -11.86 -7.39
CA MET A 106 -12.24 -12.31 -8.37
C MET A 106 -13.62 -12.39 -7.73
N LEU A 107 -14.63 -12.18 -8.55
CA LEU A 107 -16.04 -12.31 -8.19
C LEU A 107 -16.76 -13.19 -9.21
N SER A 108 -17.51 -14.16 -8.72
CA SER A 108 -18.55 -14.83 -9.49
C SER A 108 -19.89 -14.13 -9.25
N THR A 109 -20.42 -13.51 -10.27
CA THR A 109 -21.72 -12.80 -10.18
C THR A 109 -22.88 -13.78 -10.04
N SER A 110 -22.79 -14.95 -10.66
CA SER A 110 -23.81 -16.01 -10.58
C SER A 110 -23.83 -16.71 -9.23
N LYS A 111 -22.66 -17.07 -8.70
CA LYS A 111 -22.53 -17.72 -7.39
C LYS A 111 -22.59 -16.73 -6.21
N ARG A 112 -22.41 -15.43 -6.46
CA ARG A 112 -22.25 -14.37 -5.44
C ARG A 112 -21.12 -14.68 -4.44
N LYS A 113 -20.03 -15.26 -4.96
CA LYS A 113 -18.85 -15.66 -4.19
C LYS A 113 -17.62 -14.90 -4.67
N ARG A 114 -16.76 -14.55 -3.70
CA ARG A 114 -15.47 -13.91 -3.96
C ARG A 114 -14.35 -14.92 -3.74
N LEU A 115 -13.36 -14.85 -4.63
CA LEU A 115 -12.18 -15.68 -4.61
C LEU A 115 -10.96 -14.78 -4.73
N ARG A 116 -9.93 -15.03 -3.93
CA ARG A 116 -8.63 -14.41 -4.07
C ARG A 116 -7.61 -15.45 -4.49
N VAL A 117 -7.05 -15.29 -5.67
CA VAL A 117 -5.92 -16.09 -6.14
C VAL A 117 -4.64 -15.34 -5.81
N LYS A 118 -3.63 -16.05 -5.31
CA LYS A 118 -2.34 -15.48 -4.93
C LYS A 118 -1.19 -16.32 -5.48
N CYS A 119 -0.11 -15.67 -5.85
CA CYS A 119 1.15 -16.32 -6.17
C CYS A 119 2.33 -15.46 -5.72
N PHE A 120 3.48 -16.08 -5.55
CA PHE A 120 4.73 -15.39 -5.24
C PHE A 120 5.65 -15.40 -6.44
N ILE A 121 6.31 -14.28 -6.69
CA ILE A 121 7.35 -14.11 -7.70
C ILE A 121 8.57 -13.43 -7.10
N LYS A 122 9.76 -13.81 -7.54
CA LYS A 122 11.00 -13.13 -7.16
C LYS A 122 11.13 -11.78 -7.88
N GLU A 123 11.94 -10.87 -7.35
CA GLU A 123 12.08 -9.51 -7.85
C GLU A 123 12.28 -9.41 -9.38
N LYS A 124 13.08 -10.30 -9.96
CA LYS A 124 13.40 -10.28 -11.41
C LYS A 124 12.67 -11.34 -12.21
N GLU A 125 11.73 -12.04 -11.59
CA GLU A 125 10.92 -13.05 -12.26
C GLU A 125 9.84 -12.38 -13.10
N VAL A 126 9.57 -12.98 -14.26
CA VAL A 126 8.62 -12.46 -15.24
C VAL A 126 7.26 -13.10 -15.04
N LEU A 127 6.23 -12.30 -14.81
CA LEU A 127 4.85 -12.73 -14.73
C LEU A 127 4.20 -12.67 -16.13
N LYS A 128 3.36 -13.62 -16.48
CA LYS A 128 2.58 -13.55 -17.72
C LYS A 128 1.38 -12.62 -17.54
N SER A 129 1.11 -11.79 -18.54
CA SER A 129 -0.07 -10.92 -18.56
C SER A 129 -1.37 -11.72 -18.63
N VAL A 130 -2.35 -11.27 -17.88
CA VAL A 130 -3.71 -11.87 -17.85
C VAL A 130 -4.74 -11.01 -18.58
N ILE A 131 -4.31 -9.99 -19.33
CA ILE A 131 -5.19 -9.11 -20.12
C ILE A 131 -5.99 -9.89 -21.18
N GLY A 132 -5.45 -11.00 -21.68
CA GLY A 132 -6.15 -11.91 -22.58
C GLY A 132 -7.32 -12.64 -21.91
N VAL A 133 -7.27 -12.79 -20.59
CA VAL A 133 -8.31 -13.42 -19.79
C VAL A 133 -9.32 -12.37 -19.31
N TYR A 134 -8.82 -11.30 -18.68
CA TYR A 134 -9.63 -10.20 -18.16
C TYR A 134 -9.14 -8.86 -18.69
N LYS A 135 -9.96 -8.16 -19.44
CA LYS A 135 -9.61 -6.83 -19.97
C LYS A 135 -9.36 -5.77 -18.88
N SER A 136 -9.98 -5.94 -17.71
CA SER A 136 -9.76 -5.06 -16.56
C SER A 136 -8.33 -5.13 -15.99
N ALA A 137 -7.54 -6.14 -16.35
CA ALA A 137 -6.16 -6.28 -15.92
C ALA A 137 -5.20 -5.26 -16.57
N ASP A 138 -5.58 -4.64 -17.70
CA ASP A 138 -4.73 -3.70 -18.44
C ASP A 138 -4.08 -2.64 -17.54
N TRP A 139 -4.88 -1.82 -16.91
CA TRP A 139 -4.36 -0.75 -16.06
C TRP A 139 -3.75 -1.25 -14.75
N ALA A 140 -4.32 -2.31 -14.19
CA ALA A 140 -3.80 -2.91 -12.96
C ALA A 140 -2.39 -3.49 -13.15
N GLU A 141 -2.11 -4.12 -14.28
CA GLU A 141 -0.78 -4.61 -14.63
C GLU A 141 0.22 -3.46 -14.87
N ARG A 142 -0.21 -2.40 -15.53
CA ARG A 142 0.61 -1.20 -15.72
C ARG A 142 0.91 -0.50 -14.40
N GLU A 143 -0.07 -0.39 -13.50
CA GLU A 143 0.13 0.15 -12.16
C GLU A 143 1.11 -0.70 -11.36
N MET A 144 0.99 -2.02 -11.42
CA MET A 144 1.87 -2.95 -10.74
C MET A 144 3.32 -2.85 -11.24
N TYR A 145 3.51 -2.71 -12.55
CA TYR A 145 4.82 -2.39 -13.12
C TYR A 145 5.33 -1.01 -12.63
N ASP A 146 4.48 0.01 -12.69
CA ASP A 146 4.85 1.40 -12.37
C ASP A 146 5.22 1.57 -10.89
N MET A 147 4.40 1.02 -10.00
CA MET A 147 4.53 1.22 -8.55
C MET A 147 5.51 0.25 -7.87
N PHE A 148 5.60 -0.99 -8.33
CA PHE A 148 6.42 -2.04 -7.71
C PHE A 148 7.59 -2.52 -8.59
N GLY A 149 7.54 -2.27 -9.90
CA GLY A 149 8.53 -2.76 -10.84
C GLY A 149 8.40 -4.26 -11.16
N VAL A 150 7.20 -4.81 -11.09
CA VAL A 150 6.94 -6.19 -11.49
C VAL A 150 7.05 -6.31 -13.00
N ILE A 151 7.85 -7.26 -13.48
CA ILE A 151 8.06 -7.47 -14.90
C ILE A 151 6.94 -8.34 -15.46
N ILE A 152 6.18 -7.81 -16.42
CA ILE A 152 5.04 -8.50 -17.02
C ILE A 152 5.28 -8.72 -18.51
N SER A 153 5.18 -9.98 -18.96
CA SER A 153 5.32 -10.34 -20.37
C SER A 153 3.98 -10.52 -21.06
N GLY A 154 3.93 -10.16 -22.34
CA GLY A 154 2.72 -10.34 -23.15
C GLY A 154 1.66 -9.25 -22.99
N HIS A 155 1.94 -8.20 -22.22
CA HIS A 155 1.07 -7.02 -22.16
C HIS A 155 1.23 -6.19 -23.43
N PRO A 156 0.14 -5.76 -24.10
CA PRO A 156 0.21 -5.09 -25.41
C PRO A 156 0.82 -3.68 -25.33
N TYR A 157 0.70 -3.01 -24.18
CA TYR A 157 1.15 -1.64 -24.00
C TYR A 157 1.67 -1.38 -22.59
N MET A 158 2.89 -1.86 -22.31
CA MET A 158 3.52 -1.71 -20.99
C MET A 158 4.23 -0.36 -20.89
N LYS A 159 3.53 0.64 -20.35
CA LYS A 159 4.07 1.95 -19.98
C LYS A 159 3.63 2.32 -18.57
N ARG A 160 4.37 3.22 -17.94
CA ARG A 160 3.97 3.79 -16.64
C ARG A 160 2.55 4.36 -16.72
N LEU A 161 1.80 4.28 -15.64
CA LEU A 161 0.42 4.73 -15.58
C LEU A 161 0.28 6.03 -14.77
N LEU A 162 0.90 6.08 -13.63
CA LEU A 162 0.77 7.17 -12.64
C LEU A 162 2.01 8.06 -12.60
N MET A 163 3.19 7.44 -12.63
CA MET A 163 4.45 8.19 -12.60
C MET A 163 4.81 8.70 -13.98
N PRO A 164 5.56 9.82 -14.07
CA PRO A 164 6.13 10.28 -15.32
C PRO A 164 7.01 9.22 -15.99
N ASP A 165 7.09 9.25 -17.32
CA ASP A 165 7.86 8.26 -18.10
C ASP A 165 9.36 8.24 -17.76
N ASP A 166 9.89 9.37 -17.33
CA ASP A 166 11.29 9.57 -16.93
C ASP A 166 11.55 9.37 -15.44
N TRP A 167 10.55 8.88 -14.68
CA TRP A 167 10.75 8.57 -13.27
C TRP A 167 11.68 7.38 -13.08
N TYR A 168 12.61 7.48 -12.13
CA TYR A 168 13.70 6.54 -11.98
C TYR A 168 13.31 5.23 -11.28
N ASP A 169 12.53 5.27 -10.20
CA ASP A 169 12.28 4.12 -9.32
C ASP A 169 10.78 3.78 -9.22
N HIS A 170 10.42 2.93 -8.27
CA HIS A 170 9.09 2.41 -8.05
C HIS A 170 8.59 2.81 -6.66
N PRO A 171 7.66 3.79 -6.55
CA PRO A 171 7.35 4.48 -5.29
C PRO A 171 6.72 3.61 -4.20
N LEU A 172 6.05 2.50 -4.54
CA LEU A 172 5.43 1.63 -3.54
C LEU A 172 6.34 0.50 -3.03
N ARG A 173 7.57 0.41 -3.51
CA ARG A 173 8.56 -0.48 -2.91
C ARG A 173 8.88 -0.03 -1.49
N LYS A 174 9.00 -0.99 -0.56
CA LYS A 174 9.36 -0.69 0.84
C LYS A 174 10.78 -0.16 0.99
N THR A 175 11.63 -0.38 0.00
CA THR A 175 12.99 0.17 -0.09
C THR A 175 13.00 1.62 -0.55
N TYR A 176 11.95 2.09 -1.22
CA TYR A 176 11.83 3.48 -1.64
C TYR A 176 11.53 4.37 -0.43
N PRO A 177 12.24 5.51 -0.25
CA PRO A 177 12.03 6.40 0.88
C PRO A 177 10.59 6.95 0.91
N LEU A 178 9.94 6.92 2.06
CA LEU A 178 8.57 7.41 2.22
C LEU A 178 8.44 8.90 1.86
N GLN A 179 9.51 9.66 2.08
CA GLN A 179 9.59 11.09 1.77
C GLN A 179 10.01 11.39 0.32
N GLY A 180 10.27 10.35 -0.46
CA GLY A 180 10.90 10.46 -1.76
C GLY A 180 12.43 10.51 -1.68
N ASP A 181 13.07 10.32 -2.83
CA ASP A 181 14.51 10.47 -3.00
C ASP A 181 14.88 11.91 -3.41
N GLU A 182 16.16 12.17 -3.62
CA GLU A 182 16.64 13.47 -4.07
C GLU A 182 16.01 13.88 -5.42
N THR A 183 15.80 12.92 -6.32
CA THR A 183 15.15 13.19 -7.61
C THR A 183 13.72 13.68 -7.41
N ALA A 184 12.97 13.04 -6.49
CA ALA A 184 11.61 13.44 -6.17
C ALA A 184 11.51 14.86 -5.60
N GLN A 185 12.48 15.26 -4.76
CA GLN A 185 12.51 16.60 -4.15
C GLN A 185 12.65 17.72 -5.16
N TRP A 186 13.38 17.46 -6.25
CA TRP A 186 13.66 18.46 -7.26
C TRP A 186 12.84 18.32 -8.54
N TYR A 187 12.09 17.22 -8.69
CA TYR A 187 11.45 16.88 -9.95
C TYR A 187 10.51 18.00 -10.47
N GLU A 188 9.60 18.46 -9.63
CA GLU A 188 8.66 19.51 -10.02
C GLU A 188 9.34 20.85 -10.25
N ILE A 189 10.31 21.18 -9.39
CA ILE A 189 11.09 22.42 -9.52
C ILE A 189 11.84 22.42 -10.84
N ASP A 190 12.58 21.37 -11.15
CA ASP A 190 13.35 21.26 -12.39
C ASP A 190 12.47 21.28 -13.64
N LYS A 191 11.27 20.67 -13.57
CA LYS A 191 10.35 20.59 -14.71
C LYS A 191 9.55 21.86 -14.95
N ILE A 192 9.15 22.55 -13.90
CA ILE A 192 8.27 23.73 -13.98
C ILE A 192 9.08 25.01 -14.10
N PHE A 193 10.12 25.17 -13.30
CA PHE A 193 10.87 26.41 -13.18
C PHE A 193 12.27 26.34 -13.81
N GLY A 194 12.86 25.16 -13.90
CA GLY A 194 14.24 24.96 -14.32
C GLY A 194 15.20 24.81 -13.14
N LYS A 195 16.36 24.19 -13.41
CA LYS A 195 17.37 23.90 -12.37
C LYS A 195 17.95 25.15 -11.71
N GLU A 196 17.96 26.26 -12.42
CA GLU A 196 18.42 27.56 -11.94
C GLU A 196 17.60 28.13 -10.81
N TYR A 197 16.36 27.65 -10.65
CA TYR A 197 15.48 28.09 -9.57
C TYR A 197 15.62 27.29 -8.27
N ARG A 198 16.48 26.27 -8.24
CA ARG A 198 16.67 25.43 -7.05
C ARG A 198 17.08 26.24 -5.80
N ASP A 199 17.96 27.24 -5.99
CA ASP A 199 18.45 28.09 -4.90
C ASP A 199 17.36 29.07 -4.37
N ILE A 200 16.39 29.40 -5.23
CA ILE A 200 15.33 30.36 -4.89
C ILE A 200 14.15 29.65 -4.25
N ILE A 201 13.70 28.53 -4.83
CA ILE A 201 12.50 27.79 -4.41
C ILE A 201 12.86 26.77 -3.32
N GLY A 202 14.05 26.18 -3.40
CA GLY A 202 14.49 25.07 -2.54
C GLY A 202 13.77 23.75 -2.81
N PRO A 203 14.20 22.65 -2.17
CA PRO A 203 13.63 21.33 -2.38
C PRO A 203 12.20 21.26 -1.87
N GLU A 204 11.37 20.45 -2.52
CA GLU A 204 10.02 20.17 -2.05
C GLU A 204 10.08 19.28 -0.81
N GLU A 205 9.60 19.79 0.32
CA GLU A 205 9.48 19.01 1.55
C GLU A 205 8.11 18.32 1.60
N ARG A 206 8.15 16.98 1.56
CA ARG A 206 6.94 16.13 1.62
C ARG A 206 6.69 15.55 3.01
N ASP A 207 7.61 15.75 3.93
CA ASP A 207 7.48 15.26 5.29
C ASP A 207 6.95 16.36 6.20
N SER A 208 5.68 16.26 6.58
CA SER A 208 5.06 17.15 7.53
C SER A 208 5.72 17.14 8.94
N ALA A 209 6.49 16.10 9.26
CA ALA A 209 7.23 16.01 10.50
C ALA A 209 8.59 16.75 10.48
N ARG A 210 9.06 17.11 9.28
CA ARG A 210 10.30 17.89 9.08
C ARG A 210 10.00 19.30 8.60
N VAL A 211 9.09 19.95 9.25
CA VAL A 211 8.82 21.35 8.93
C VAL A 211 10.02 22.18 9.34
N ASP A 212 10.57 22.92 8.40
CA ASP A 212 11.57 23.92 8.69
C ASP A 212 10.92 25.06 9.48
N ALA A 213 11.31 25.21 10.74
CA ALA A 213 10.79 26.26 11.61
C ALA A 213 11.08 27.68 11.07
N ASP A 214 12.05 27.81 10.16
CA ASP A 214 12.41 29.09 9.53
C ASP A 214 11.52 29.43 8.35
N ASP A 215 10.85 28.44 7.75
CA ASP A 215 10.07 28.61 6.55
C ASP A 215 8.57 28.69 6.84
N THR A 216 8.08 29.88 7.05
CA THR A 216 6.65 30.14 7.29
C THR A 216 5.84 30.36 6.00
N TYR A 217 6.45 30.22 4.82
CA TYR A 217 5.81 30.48 3.52
C TYR A 217 5.53 29.22 2.70
N ARG A 218 6.17 28.10 3.00
CA ARG A 218 6.04 26.87 2.21
C ARG A 218 4.83 26.03 2.56
N PHE A 219 4.45 25.18 1.65
CA PHE A 219 3.34 24.23 1.78
C PHE A 219 3.41 23.34 3.03
N ALA A 220 4.60 23.05 3.51
CA ALA A 220 4.81 22.27 4.74
C ALA A 220 4.10 22.90 5.96
N HIS A 221 3.93 24.21 5.97
CA HIS A 221 3.22 24.93 7.05
C HIS A 221 1.69 24.90 6.93
N ILE A 222 1.13 24.49 5.81
CA ILE A 222 -0.34 24.43 5.63
C ILE A 222 -0.99 23.42 6.59
N ASN A 223 -0.29 22.34 6.89
CA ASN A 223 -0.78 21.30 7.81
C ASN A 223 -0.46 21.60 9.28
N HIS A 224 0.23 22.69 9.54
CA HIS A 224 0.58 23.17 10.86
C HIS A 224 -0.20 24.47 11.08
N GLU A 225 -0.82 24.62 12.18
CA GLU A 225 -1.66 25.76 12.51
C GLU A 225 -0.86 27.07 12.68
N VAL A 226 0.19 27.23 11.88
CA VAL A 226 1.04 28.41 11.84
C VAL A 226 0.55 29.33 10.72
N PRO A 227 0.23 30.60 10.99
CA PRO A 227 -0.19 31.55 9.97
C PRO A 227 0.89 31.71 8.89
N PHE A 228 0.44 31.77 7.64
CA PHE A 228 1.33 31.99 6.50
C PHE A 228 2.12 33.30 6.68
N GLY A 229 3.45 33.24 6.57
CA GLY A 229 4.32 34.40 6.74
C GLY A 229 4.47 34.87 8.20
N ALA A 230 4.05 34.07 9.19
CA ALA A 230 4.25 34.41 10.60
C ALA A 230 5.74 34.51 10.93
N PRO A 231 6.14 35.45 11.80
CA PRO A 231 7.53 35.54 12.24
C PRO A 231 7.90 34.24 12.97
N ARG A 232 9.14 33.79 12.78
CA ARG A 232 9.68 32.67 13.53
C ARG A 232 9.65 32.94 15.01
N SER A 233 9.14 32.03 15.81
CA SER A 233 9.31 32.08 17.25
C SER A 233 10.74 31.71 17.62
N LEU A 234 11.38 32.55 18.43
CA LEU A 234 12.72 32.31 18.98
C LEU A 234 12.66 31.60 20.33
N GLU A 235 11.49 31.47 20.91
CA GLU A 235 11.29 30.81 22.19
C GLU A 235 11.07 29.31 21.99
N LYS A 236 11.76 28.51 22.79
CA LYS A 236 11.49 27.07 22.86
C LYS A 236 10.14 26.88 23.55
N THR A 237 9.20 26.29 22.84
CA THR A 237 7.93 25.97 23.45
C THR A 237 8.10 24.85 24.49
N GLU A 238 7.40 24.94 25.59
CA GLU A 238 7.30 23.87 26.58
C GLU A 238 6.29 22.80 26.17
N THR A 239 5.49 23.04 25.12
CA THR A 239 4.48 22.16 24.61
C THR A 239 5.10 21.18 23.62
N ASP A 240 4.77 19.95 23.81
CA ASP A 240 5.32 18.83 23.04
C ASP A 240 4.35 18.36 21.93
N TYR A 241 3.45 19.21 21.49
CA TYR A 241 2.55 19.02 20.37
C TYR A 241 2.26 20.39 19.76
N GLN A 242 1.80 20.34 18.54
CA GLN A 242 1.50 21.55 17.80
C GLN A 242 0.23 22.21 18.33
N GLU A 243 0.31 23.49 18.67
CA GLU A 243 -0.81 24.32 19.07
C GLU A 243 -1.12 25.35 17.99
N GLU A 244 -2.36 25.83 17.96
CA GLU A 244 -2.77 26.92 17.10
C GLU A 244 -1.89 28.16 17.36
N GLY A 245 -1.15 28.59 16.32
CA GLY A 245 -0.19 29.68 16.41
C GLY A 245 1.10 29.38 17.19
N GLY A 246 1.30 28.11 17.59
CA GLY A 246 2.48 27.66 18.29
C GLY A 246 3.65 27.26 17.40
N ASP A 247 4.80 27.03 18.02
CA ASP A 247 5.97 26.50 17.35
C ASP A 247 5.84 25.01 17.08
N LEU A 248 6.57 24.56 16.07
CA LEU A 248 6.64 23.15 15.74
C LEU A 248 7.39 22.36 16.79
N ILE A 249 6.88 21.17 17.08
CA ILE A 249 7.53 20.22 17.97
C ILE A 249 8.74 19.62 17.28
N VAL A 250 9.91 19.97 17.76
CA VAL A 250 11.18 19.39 17.29
C VAL A 250 11.69 18.31 18.25
N LYS A 251 11.04 18.15 19.43
CA LYS A 251 11.53 17.26 20.49
C LYS A 251 10.71 15.99 20.58
N LYS A 252 11.41 14.84 20.46
CA LYS A 252 10.79 13.56 20.73
C LYS A 252 10.38 13.45 22.19
N LEU A 253 9.08 13.39 22.45
CA LEU A 253 8.51 13.20 23.77
C LEU A 253 8.95 11.90 24.42
N ARG A 254 9.38 11.96 25.66
CA ARG A 254 9.52 10.79 26.52
C ARG A 254 8.25 10.63 27.33
N LYS A 255 7.83 9.39 27.59
CA LYS A 255 6.60 9.07 28.34
C LYS A 255 6.48 9.81 29.68
N LYS A 256 7.62 10.06 30.36
CA LYS A 256 7.68 10.79 31.64
C LYS A 256 7.50 12.30 31.51
N ASP A 257 7.74 12.84 30.33
CA ASP A 257 7.71 14.28 30.04
C ASP A 257 6.41 14.67 29.31
N ALA A 258 5.55 13.68 28.99
CA ALA A 258 4.31 13.90 28.26
C ALA A 258 3.18 14.34 29.20
N LYS A 259 2.53 15.46 28.91
CA LYS A 259 1.26 15.85 29.54
C LYS A 259 0.12 15.06 28.90
N ILE A 260 -0.65 14.35 29.71
CA ILE A 260 -1.86 13.68 29.25
C ILE A 260 -2.99 14.70 29.35
N LEU A 261 -3.48 15.16 28.21
CA LEU A 261 -4.67 16.01 28.19
C LEU A 261 -5.90 15.16 28.50
N LYS A 262 -6.72 15.62 29.44
CA LYS A 262 -7.98 14.97 29.79
C LYS A 262 -9.09 15.26 28.79
N GLU A 263 -9.01 16.40 28.14
CA GLU A 263 -9.95 16.86 27.14
C GLU A 263 -9.18 17.32 25.88
N ARG A 264 -9.79 17.17 24.73
CA ARG A 264 -9.27 17.62 23.45
C ARG A 264 -9.72 19.06 23.26
N HIS A 265 -8.79 19.97 23.03
CA HIS A 265 -9.11 21.34 22.61
C HIS A 265 -9.63 21.36 21.18
#